data_93b758d80a4eea39bf0c7e8933c60f84
#
_entry.id   93b758d80a4eea39bf0c7e8933c60f84
#
_cell.length_a   1.000
_cell.length_b   1.000
_cell.length_c   1.000
_cell.angle_alpha   90.00
_cell.angle_beta   90.00
_cell.angle_gamma   90.00
#
_symmetry.space_group_name_H-M   'P 1'
#
loop_
_entity.id
_entity.type
_entity.pdbx_description
1 polymer ?
#
loop_
_entity_poly.entity_id
_entity_poly.type
_entity_poly.pdbx_seq_one_letter_code
_entity_poly.pdbx_strand_id
1 'polypeptide(L)'
;MAAPSRSGAPLSTVAILGAGAVGARVARQIANSDAVDKVILRDTSRERLARASRALGDRCRVEHAPFTRPLEADAVVVASPRGTQLEAVLETIQVQRPAVLVGDGLAETIAVLRQSEDAARCGVPIAVGAGFGPGLSCLLAAHGASWFDEVDEVHVAKAGTGGPACALVHHRALSRMSYAWRVDDSTGVGEWVRRAGGSGRELAWFPDPVGPRDCYRAALPDPVLLHHALPTIGRITARVAATRRDRLTAPLPMLLPPHVEGGTGAIRVEVRGRRGTAAAVAVLGATGRPAMAAAIVAATTVERLLAGRHRVAGMAGLAEMVEPLAFMSELAERGLQASIFEGERGSPEA
;
A
#
# COMPACT_ATOMS: atom_id res chain seq x y z
N MET A 1 28.69 -12.75 -27.96
CA MET A 1 27.23 -12.58 -28.00
C MET A 1 26.94 -11.12 -27.69
N ALA A 2 26.46 -10.36 -28.67
CA ALA A 2 26.12 -8.96 -28.50
C ALA A 2 24.81 -8.86 -27.70
N ALA A 3 24.75 -7.94 -26.71
CA ALA A 3 23.54 -7.63 -25.97
C ALA A 3 22.45 -7.11 -26.94
N PRO A 4 21.16 -7.46 -26.75
CA PRO A 4 20.11 -6.97 -27.62
C PRO A 4 20.01 -5.44 -27.49
N SER A 5 20.02 -4.78 -28.67
CA SER A 5 19.85 -3.34 -28.81
C SER A 5 18.52 -2.89 -28.13
N ARG A 6 18.59 -1.91 -27.20
CA ARG A 6 17.45 -1.23 -26.64
C ARG A 6 16.59 -0.68 -27.78
N SER A 7 15.35 -1.15 -27.90
CA SER A 7 14.35 -0.54 -28.77
C SER A 7 14.15 0.90 -28.33
N GLY A 8 14.06 1.87 -29.27
CA GLY A 8 14.05 3.30 -29.04
C GLY A 8 12.81 3.86 -28.30
N ALA A 9 12.52 3.31 -27.11
CA ALA A 9 11.58 3.92 -26.18
C ALA A 9 12.22 5.19 -25.57
N PRO A 10 11.46 6.27 -25.40
CA PRO A 10 11.97 7.50 -24.80
C PRO A 10 12.53 7.22 -23.41
N LEU A 11 13.66 7.85 -23.10
CA LEU A 11 14.34 7.78 -21.81
C LEU A 11 13.41 8.28 -20.69
N SER A 12 13.08 7.42 -19.72
CA SER A 12 12.15 7.74 -18.63
C SER A 12 12.88 8.23 -17.39
N THR A 13 12.41 9.32 -16.83
CA THR A 13 12.87 9.87 -15.54
C THR A 13 11.79 9.69 -14.48
N VAL A 14 12.13 9.06 -13.35
CA VAL A 14 11.23 8.93 -12.21
C VAL A 14 11.71 9.79 -11.04
N ALA A 15 10.84 10.65 -10.53
CA ALA A 15 11.11 11.39 -9.30
C ALA A 15 10.52 10.67 -8.10
N ILE A 16 11.29 10.61 -7.01
CA ILE A 16 10.87 10.04 -5.73
C ILE A 16 10.93 11.14 -4.67
N LEU A 17 9.79 11.45 -4.10
CA LEU A 17 9.66 12.42 -3.01
C LEU A 17 9.77 11.71 -1.67
N GLY A 18 10.88 11.95 -0.96
CA GLY A 18 11.19 11.36 0.34
C GLY A 18 12.30 10.30 0.28
N ALA A 19 13.42 10.58 0.93
CA ALA A 19 14.57 9.67 1.10
C ALA A 19 14.52 8.91 2.44
N GLY A 20 13.31 8.60 2.90
CA GLY A 20 13.05 7.81 4.10
C GLY A 20 13.26 6.30 3.88
N ALA A 21 12.77 5.49 4.84
CA ALA A 21 12.92 4.04 4.81
C ALA A 21 12.36 3.40 3.53
N VAL A 22 11.23 3.88 3.02
CA VAL A 22 10.61 3.38 1.79
C VAL A 22 11.24 4.03 0.55
N GLY A 23 11.26 5.37 0.46
CA GLY A 23 11.68 6.06 -0.76
C GLY A 23 13.11 5.78 -1.19
N ALA A 24 14.07 5.66 -0.26
CA ALA A 24 15.44 5.26 -0.60
C ALA A 24 15.51 3.82 -1.18
N ARG A 25 14.62 2.92 -0.74
CA ARG A 25 14.51 1.56 -1.28
C ARG A 25 13.80 1.54 -2.63
N VAL A 26 12.77 2.38 -2.83
CA VAL A 26 12.14 2.60 -4.14
C VAL A 26 13.20 3.08 -5.15
N ALA A 27 13.99 4.09 -4.78
CA ALA A 27 15.08 4.57 -5.63
C ALA A 27 16.06 3.46 -6.03
N ARG A 28 16.39 2.58 -5.10
CA ARG A 28 17.27 1.43 -5.38
C ARG A 28 16.63 0.40 -6.33
N GLN A 29 15.34 0.10 -6.13
CA GLN A 29 14.61 -0.82 -7.00
C GLN A 29 14.57 -0.28 -8.45
N ILE A 30 14.20 0.98 -8.60
CA ILE A 30 14.08 1.62 -9.92
C ILE A 30 15.44 1.84 -10.57
N ALA A 31 16.48 2.22 -9.83
CA ALA A 31 17.83 2.40 -10.37
C ALA A 31 18.43 1.08 -10.90
N ASN A 32 17.95 -0.07 -10.44
CA ASN A 32 18.37 -1.39 -10.95
C ASN A 32 17.44 -1.92 -12.07
N SER A 33 16.41 -1.18 -12.45
CA SER A 33 15.48 -1.55 -13.52
C SER A 33 15.95 -1.04 -14.87
N ASP A 34 15.69 -1.81 -15.92
CA ASP A 34 15.94 -1.40 -17.30
C ASP A 34 14.80 -0.53 -17.87
N ALA A 35 13.68 -0.41 -17.15
CA ALA A 35 12.51 0.37 -17.55
C ALA A 35 12.67 1.88 -17.32
N VAL A 36 13.68 2.30 -16.51
CA VAL A 36 13.89 3.71 -16.11
C VAL A 36 15.36 4.07 -16.28
N ASP A 37 15.62 5.20 -16.92
CA ASP A 37 16.99 5.65 -17.22
C ASP A 37 17.55 6.51 -16.09
N LYS A 38 16.70 7.33 -15.47
CA LYS A 38 17.14 8.29 -14.46
C LYS A 38 16.19 8.34 -13.27
N VAL A 39 16.78 8.35 -12.10
CA VAL A 39 16.05 8.53 -10.84
C VAL A 39 16.42 9.87 -10.21
N ILE A 40 15.43 10.64 -9.78
CA ILE A 40 15.61 11.85 -8.99
C ILE A 40 15.08 11.56 -7.59
N LEU A 41 15.93 11.54 -6.57
CA LEU A 41 15.53 11.36 -5.19
C LEU A 41 15.57 12.70 -4.45
N ARG A 42 14.41 13.20 -4.05
CA ARG A 42 14.27 14.51 -3.38
C ARG A 42 13.89 14.33 -1.91
N ASP A 43 14.55 15.08 -1.05
CA ASP A 43 14.21 15.18 0.38
C ASP A 43 14.63 16.55 0.95
N THR A 44 14.03 16.94 2.05
CA THR A 44 14.40 18.12 2.83
C THR A 44 15.56 17.86 3.81
N SER A 45 15.98 16.59 3.98
CA SER A 45 17.08 16.19 4.86
C SER A 45 18.34 15.87 4.05
N ARG A 46 19.36 16.73 4.19
CA ARG A 46 20.69 16.51 3.59
C ARG A 46 21.32 15.19 4.04
N GLU A 47 21.14 14.82 5.30
CA GLU A 47 21.70 13.60 5.86
C GLU A 47 21.10 12.33 5.21
N ARG A 48 19.77 12.30 5.04
CA ARG A 48 19.10 11.17 4.36
C ARG A 48 19.55 11.08 2.90
N LEU A 49 19.64 12.20 2.19
CA LEU A 49 20.12 12.24 0.81
C LEU A 49 21.57 11.78 0.69
N ALA A 50 22.48 12.23 1.56
CA ALA A 50 23.87 11.80 1.56
C ALA A 50 24.03 10.29 1.82
N ARG A 51 23.18 9.72 2.69
CA ARG A 51 23.14 8.27 2.93
C ARG A 51 22.64 7.51 1.70
N ALA A 52 21.59 8.01 1.07
CA ALA A 52 21.02 7.39 -0.14
C ALA A 52 21.98 7.48 -1.33
N SER A 53 22.61 8.62 -1.57
CA SER A 53 23.57 8.84 -2.67
C SER A 53 24.72 7.84 -2.63
N ARG A 54 25.29 7.59 -1.44
CA ARG A 54 26.36 6.61 -1.27
C ARG A 54 25.97 5.17 -1.66
N ALA A 55 24.67 4.84 -1.57
CA ALA A 55 24.15 3.51 -1.85
C ALA A 55 23.63 3.33 -3.28
N LEU A 56 23.37 4.43 -4.01
CA LEU A 56 22.65 4.40 -5.29
C LEU A 56 23.53 4.68 -6.52
N GLY A 57 24.72 5.29 -6.33
CA GLY A 57 25.64 5.60 -7.44
C GLY A 57 25.09 6.63 -8.44
N ASP A 58 25.64 6.62 -9.67
CA ASP A 58 25.42 7.66 -10.68
C ASP A 58 24.04 7.62 -11.36
N ARG A 59 23.28 6.51 -11.25
CA ARG A 59 21.92 6.41 -11.80
C ARG A 59 20.88 7.17 -11.00
N CYS A 60 21.23 7.68 -9.82
CA CYS A 60 20.33 8.42 -8.96
C CYS A 60 20.88 9.82 -8.66
N ARG A 61 20.18 10.82 -9.16
CA ARG A 61 20.43 12.23 -8.79
C ARG A 61 19.70 12.52 -7.47
N VAL A 62 20.41 13.05 -6.48
CA VAL A 62 19.79 13.52 -5.23
C VAL A 62 19.55 15.01 -5.26
N GLU A 63 18.39 15.46 -4.76
CA GLU A 63 18.00 16.86 -4.71
C GLU A 63 17.56 17.26 -3.30
N HIS A 64 18.29 18.21 -2.72
CA HIS A 64 17.88 18.85 -1.47
C HIS A 64 16.94 20.04 -1.79
N ALA A 65 15.63 19.78 -1.70
CA ALA A 65 14.60 20.77 -2.00
C ALA A 65 13.29 20.45 -1.27
N PRO A 66 12.40 21.43 -1.10
CA PRO A 66 11.03 21.20 -0.67
C PRO A 66 10.30 20.24 -1.63
N PHE A 67 9.33 19.48 -1.11
CA PHE A 67 8.54 18.55 -1.93
C PHE A 67 7.65 19.27 -2.95
N THR A 68 7.30 20.52 -2.67
CA THR A 68 6.47 21.41 -3.48
C THR A 68 7.17 22.07 -4.67
N ARG A 69 8.50 21.92 -4.76
CA ARG A 69 9.23 22.45 -5.91
C ARG A 69 8.90 21.63 -7.17
N PRO A 70 8.55 22.26 -8.31
CA PRO A 70 8.26 21.57 -9.56
C PRO A 70 9.32 20.54 -9.94
N LEU A 71 8.89 19.44 -10.55
CA LEU A 71 9.75 18.32 -10.94
C LEU A 71 9.75 18.15 -12.46
N GLU A 72 10.93 17.94 -13.02
CA GLU A 72 11.10 17.51 -14.40
C GLU A 72 11.26 15.97 -14.41
N ALA A 73 10.15 15.26 -14.37
CA ALA A 73 10.14 13.79 -14.39
C ALA A 73 8.90 13.29 -15.14
N ASP A 74 8.97 12.09 -15.69
CA ASP A 74 7.87 11.47 -16.44
C ASP A 74 6.86 10.79 -15.52
N ALA A 75 7.29 10.40 -14.31
CA ALA A 75 6.40 9.91 -13.25
C ALA A 75 6.94 10.26 -11.86
N VAL A 76 6.05 10.25 -10.86
CA VAL A 76 6.38 10.61 -9.48
C VAL A 76 6.00 9.50 -8.51
N VAL A 77 6.90 9.14 -7.60
CA VAL A 77 6.59 8.29 -6.44
C VAL A 77 6.61 9.13 -5.18
N VAL A 78 5.49 9.22 -4.49
CA VAL A 78 5.33 10.00 -3.27
C VAL A 78 5.51 9.10 -2.05
N ALA A 79 6.72 9.09 -1.49
CA ALA A 79 7.11 8.39 -0.26
C ALA A 79 7.51 9.38 0.86
N SER A 80 7.02 10.59 0.76
CA SER A 80 7.27 11.71 1.66
C SER A 80 6.45 11.60 2.96
N PRO A 81 6.78 12.38 4.00
CA PRO A 81 6.02 12.37 5.24
C PRO A 81 4.55 12.75 5.05
N ARG A 82 3.72 12.33 6.01
CA ARG A 82 2.31 12.69 6.05
C ARG A 82 2.08 14.20 5.91
N GLY A 83 1.05 14.56 5.17
CA GLY A 83 0.64 15.95 4.92
C GLY A 83 1.12 16.52 3.59
N THR A 84 1.92 15.78 2.83
CA THR A 84 2.50 16.25 1.56
C THR A 84 1.93 15.56 0.32
N GLN A 85 1.15 14.48 0.48
CA GLN A 85 0.65 13.71 -0.66
C GLN A 85 -0.40 14.47 -1.49
N LEU A 86 -1.31 15.18 -0.83
CA LEU A 86 -2.35 15.94 -1.53
C LEU A 86 -1.74 17.00 -2.46
N GLU A 87 -0.75 17.73 -1.97
CA GLU A 87 -0.07 18.77 -2.75
C GLU A 87 0.68 18.17 -3.96
N ALA A 88 1.39 17.06 -3.75
CA ALA A 88 2.04 16.32 -4.83
C ALA A 88 1.02 15.80 -5.87
N VAL A 89 -0.15 15.33 -5.44
CA VAL A 89 -1.21 14.89 -6.35
C VAL A 89 -1.76 16.04 -7.18
N LEU A 90 -2.04 17.19 -6.58
CA LEU A 90 -2.52 18.36 -7.31
C LEU A 90 -1.52 18.81 -8.38
N GLU A 91 -0.22 18.80 -8.06
CA GLU A 91 0.83 19.08 -9.03
C GLU A 91 0.85 18.05 -10.17
N THR A 92 0.80 16.74 -9.85
CA THR A 92 0.84 15.68 -10.88
C THR A 92 -0.37 15.71 -11.81
N ILE A 93 -1.56 16.06 -11.31
CA ILE A 93 -2.76 16.28 -12.14
C ILE A 93 -2.56 17.48 -13.07
N GLN A 94 -2.06 18.60 -12.53
CA GLN A 94 -1.84 19.82 -13.30
C GLN A 94 -0.83 19.64 -14.44
N VAL A 95 0.25 18.87 -14.20
CA VAL A 95 1.29 18.58 -15.20
C VAL A 95 1.04 17.29 -15.99
N GLN A 96 -0.10 16.65 -15.77
CA GLN A 96 -0.56 15.42 -16.43
C GLN A 96 0.47 14.28 -16.38
N ARG A 97 1.03 13.99 -15.18
CA ARG A 97 2.03 12.94 -15.00
C ARG A 97 1.53 11.82 -14.09
N PRO A 98 1.83 10.54 -14.40
CA PRO A 98 1.52 9.42 -13.53
C PRO A 98 2.13 9.58 -12.13
N ALA A 99 1.39 9.13 -11.11
CA ALA A 99 1.90 9.13 -9.74
C ALA A 99 1.58 7.86 -8.97
N VAL A 100 2.46 7.53 -8.03
CA VAL A 100 2.33 6.41 -7.10
C VAL A 100 2.46 6.91 -5.68
N LEU A 101 1.44 6.72 -4.85
CA LEU A 101 1.38 7.17 -3.47
C LEU A 101 1.57 5.98 -2.53
N VAL A 102 2.57 6.05 -1.66
CA VAL A 102 2.94 4.96 -0.73
C VAL A 102 2.36 5.19 0.68
N GLY A 103 1.74 6.34 0.92
CA GLY A 103 1.24 6.70 2.26
C GLY A 103 0.15 5.76 2.77
N ASP A 104 0.12 5.59 4.10
CA ASP A 104 -0.77 4.68 4.83
C ASP A 104 -1.71 5.39 5.83
N GLY A 105 -1.84 6.71 5.70
CA GLY A 105 -2.69 7.54 6.56
C GLY A 105 -4.12 7.69 6.03
N LEU A 106 -5.13 7.18 6.76
CA LEU A 106 -6.55 7.21 6.34
C LEU A 106 -7.03 8.61 5.92
N ALA A 107 -6.81 9.62 6.74
CA ALA A 107 -7.32 10.97 6.45
C ALA A 107 -6.71 11.57 5.18
N GLU A 108 -5.43 11.32 4.93
CA GLU A 108 -4.74 11.79 3.74
C GLU A 108 -5.18 11.01 2.50
N THR A 109 -5.35 9.68 2.62
CA THR A 109 -5.92 8.85 1.55
C THR A 109 -7.31 9.35 1.14
N ILE A 110 -8.19 9.65 2.10
CA ILE A 110 -9.52 10.20 1.80
C ILE A 110 -9.41 11.58 1.11
N ALA A 111 -8.50 12.44 1.59
CA ALA A 111 -8.30 13.77 0.99
C ALA A 111 -7.79 13.68 -0.47
N VAL A 112 -6.91 12.73 -0.74
CA VAL A 112 -6.39 12.46 -2.08
C VAL A 112 -7.49 11.89 -2.98
N LEU A 113 -8.25 10.89 -2.54
CA LEU A 113 -9.33 10.28 -3.32
C LEU A 113 -10.44 11.26 -3.73
N ARG A 114 -10.61 12.36 -3.02
CA ARG A 114 -11.52 13.45 -3.42
C ARG A 114 -11.11 14.15 -4.72
N GLN A 115 -9.88 13.96 -5.19
CA GLN A 115 -9.36 14.48 -6.44
C GLN A 115 -9.55 13.50 -7.62
N SER A 116 -10.26 12.37 -7.41
CA SER A 116 -10.40 11.31 -8.42
C SER A 116 -11.10 11.79 -9.70
N GLU A 117 -12.09 12.67 -9.60
CA GLU A 117 -12.79 13.24 -10.75
C GLU A 117 -11.85 14.13 -11.60
N ASP A 118 -11.00 14.93 -10.94
CA ASP A 118 -10.04 15.77 -11.65
C ASP A 118 -8.95 14.93 -12.33
N ALA A 119 -8.43 13.91 -11.65
CA ALA A 119 -7.48 12.97 -12.23
C ALA A 119 -8.07 12.21 -13.44
N ALA A 120 -9.32 11.75 -13.33
CA ALA A 120 -10.01 11.05 -14.41
C ALA A 120 -10.26 11.96 -15.61
N ARG A 121 -10.70 13.21 -15.40
CA ARG A 121 -10.91 14.20 -16.43
C ARG A 121 -9.62 14.53 -17.20
N CYS A 122 -8.49 14.55 -16.50
CA CYS A 122 -7.18 14.79 -17.11
C CYS A 122 -6.54 13.50 -17.67
N GLY A 123 -7.14 12.32 -17.45
CA GLY A 123 -6.58 11.04 -17.88
C GLY A 123 -5.27 10.65 -17.18
N VAL A 124 -5.02 11.16 -15.97
CA VAL A 124 -3.77 10.96 -15.24
C VAL A 124 -3.87 9.74 -14.32
N PRO A 125 -3.14 8.64 -14.58
CA PRO A 125 -3.16 7.48 -13.72
C PRO A 125 -2.41 7.73 -12.41
N ILE A 126 -3.12 7.64 -11.29
CA ILE A 126 -2.57 7.84 -9.94
C ILE A 126 -2.92 6.63 -9.07
N ALA A 127 -1.91 5.83 -8.71
CA ALA A 127 -2.06 4.68 -7.83
C ALA A 127 -1.98 5.11 -6.36
N VAL A 128 -3.07 4.94 -5.61
CA VAL A 128 -3.17 5.31 -4.20
C VAL A 128 -2.95 4.10 -3.31
N GLY A 129 -2.09 4.25 -2.30
CA GLY A 129 -1.83 3.18 -1.34
C GLY A 129 -1.00 2.05 -1.95
N ALA A 130 0.01 2.35 -2.75
CA ALA A 130 0.90 1.36 -3.36
C ALA A 130 2.06 0.97 -2.41
N GLY A 131 1.69 0.43 -1.25
CA GLY A 131 2.63 0.04 -0.20
C GLY A 131 2.50 -1.41 0.26
N PHE A 132 2.99 -1.70 1.46
CA PHE A 132 2.81 -3.00 2.11
C PHE A 132 1.35 -3.18 2.57
N GLY A 133 0.82 -2.21 3.31
CA GLY A 133 -0.59 -2.12 3.69
C GLY A 133 -0.94 -0.65 4.02
N PRO A 134 -1.73 0.00 3.14
CA PRO A 134 -2.42 -0.52 1.96
C PRO A 134 -1.49 -0.78 0.77
N GLY A 135 -1.99 -1.57 -0.18
CA GLY A 135 -1.32 -1.94 -1.42
C GLY A 135 -1.27 -3.44 -1.58
N LEU A 136 -0.23 -4.12 -1.09
CA LEU A 136 -0.16 -5.58 -1.14
C LEU A 136 -1.35 -6.22 -0.40
N SER A 137 -1.80 -5.64 0.74
CA SER A 137 -3.01 -6.10 1.44
C SER A 137 -4.26 -6.05 0.56
N CYS A 138 -4.44 -4.97 -0.20
CA CYS A 138 -5.58 -4.82 -1.10
C CYS A 138 -5.49 -5.74 -2.33
N LEU A 139 -4.28 -5.98 -2.85
CA LEU A 139 -4.06 -6.93 -3.94
C LEU A 139 -4.39 -8.37 -3.52
N LEU A 140 -3.93 -8.79 -2.34
CA LEU A 140 -4.26 -10.10 -1.79
C LEU A 140 -5.77 -10.26 -1.58
N ALA A 141 -6.44 -9.20 -1.11
CA ALA A 141 -7.89 -9.20 -0.94
C ALA A 141 -8.63 -9.34 -2.28
N ALA A 142 -8.25 -8.55 -3.29
CA ALA A 142 -8.86 -8.63 -4.61
C ALA A 142 -8.60 -9.97 -5.31
N HIS A 143 -7.39 -10.50 -5.17
CA HIS A 143 -7.07 -11.84 -5.67
C HIS A 143 -7.88 -12.93 -4.95
N GLY A 144 -7.92 -12.93 -3.63
CA GLY A 144 -8.72 -13.87 -2.86
C GLY A 144 -10.22 -13.76 -3.18
N ALA A 145 -10.73 -12.55 -3.39
CA ALA A 145 -12.12 -12.31 -3.78
C ALA A 145 -12.46 -12.94 -5.14
N SER A 146 -11.52 -12.98 -6.09
CA SER A 146 -11.74 -13.58 -7.43
C SER A 146 -11.97 -15.11 -7.40
N TRP A 147 -11.77 -15.76 -6.26
CA TRP A 147 -12.02 -17.20 -6.07
C TRP A 147 -13.46 -17.54 -5.68
N PHE A 148 -14.30 -16.53 -5.47
CA PHE A 148 -15.68 -16.69 -5.01
C PHE A 148 -16.65 -16.17 -6.07
N ASP A 149 -17.80 -16.78 -6.14
CA ASP A 149 -18.92 -16.30 -6.96
C ASP A 149 -19.59 -15.08 -6.29
N GLU A 150 -19.63 -15.09 -4.95
CA GLU A 150 -20.15 -14.00 -4.14
C GLU A 150 -19.25 -13.82 -2.91
N VAL A 151 -18.84 -12.60 -2.63
CA VAL A 151 -18.00 -12.26 -1.46
C VAL A 151 -18.84 -11.54 -0.43
N ASP A 152 -18.95 -12.14 0.74
CA ASP A 152 -19.71 -11.57 1.86
C ASP A 152 -18.82 -10.60 2.69
N GLU A 153 -17.61 -11.04 3.05
CA GLU A 153 -16.73 -10.29 3.96
C GLU A 153 -15.26 -10.33 3.53
N VAL A 154 -14.57 -9.22 3.78
CA VAL A 154 -13.10 -9.12 3.68
C VAL A 154 -12.52 -8.53 4.96
N HIS A 155 -11.56 -9.23 5.56
CA HIS A 155 -10.87 -8.81 6.78
C HIS A 155 -9.37 -8.73 6.54
N VAL A 156 -8.81 -7.55 6.76
CA VAL A 156 -7.36 -7.29 6.66
C VAL A 156 -6.78 -7.15 8.05
N ALA A 157 -5.70 -7.87 8.32
CA ALA A 157 -4.86 -7.65 9.49
C ALA A 157 -3.41 -7.42 9.04
N LYS A 158 -2.72 -6.48 9.68
CA LYS A 158 -1.31 -6.21 9.38
C LYS A 158 -0.47 -6.07 10.65
N ALA A 159 0.78 -6.53 10.57
CA ALA A 159 1.78 -6.44 11.62
C ALA A 159 3.07 -5.83 11.06
N GLY A 160 3.78 -5.05 11.87
CA GLY A 160 5.02 -4.38 11.46
C GLY A 160 4.78 -3.03 10.76
N THR A 161 5.87 -2.30 10.57
CA THR A 161 5.84 -0.93 10.03
C THR A 161 7.00 -0.71 9.06
N GLY A 162 6.79 0.13 8.05
CA GLY A 162 7.76 0.52 7.03
C GLY A 162 8.78 1.58 7.50
N GLY A 163 9.13 1.58 8.78
CA GLY A 163 10.08 2.53 9.37
C GLY A 163 9.42 3.60 10.25
N PRO A 164 10.18 4.60 10.75
CA PRO A 164 9.72 5.53 11.78
C PRO A 164 8.46 6.33 11.42
N ALA A 165 8.35 6.80 10.18
CA ALA A 165 7.19 7.59 9.74
C ALA A 165 5.91 6.75 9.71
N CYS A 166 5.97 5.54 9.15
CA CYS A 166 4.86 4.58 9.14
C CYS A 166 4.47 4.16 10.57
N ALA A 167 5.46 3.88 11.44
CA ALA A 167 5.21 3.56 12.83
C ALA A 167 4.44 4.68 13.57
N LEU A 168 4.81 5.93 13.34
CA LEU A 168 4.09 7.07 13.89
C LEU A 168 2.64 7.17 13.39
N VAL A 169 2.41 6.88 12.10
CA VAL A 169 1.06 6.84 11.53
C VAL A 169 0.22 5.75 12.18
N HIS A 170 0.76 4.53 12.30
CA HIS A 170 0.06 3.40 12.93
C HIS A 170 -0.19 3.62 14.42
N HIS A 171 0.79 4.17 15.15
CA HIS A 171 0.61 4.53 16.56
C HIS A 171 -0.54 5.50 16.75
N ARG A 172 -0.60 6.58 15.97
CA ARG A 172 -1.69 7.55 16.02
C ARG A 172 -3.03 6.97 15.53
N ALA A 173 -3.01 6.03 14.59
CA ALA A 173 -4.20 5.38 14.09
C ALA A 173 -4.95 4.59 15.17
N LEU A 174 -4.24 4.06 16.18
CA LEU A 174 -4.82 3.38 17.34
C LEU A 174 -5.61 4.30 18.28
N SER A 175 -5.41 5.62 18.22
CA SER A 175 -6.18 6.60 19.01
C SER A 175 -7.25 7.33 18.20
N ARG A 176 -7.41 7.01 16.90
CA ARG A 176 -8.35 7.67 16.00
C ARG A 176 -9.52 6.77 15.66
N MET A 177 -10.59 7.36 15.12
CA MET A 177 -11.74 6.58 14.64
C MET A 177 -11.35 5.70 13.47
N SER A 178 -11.58 4.39 13.59
CA SER A 178 -11.48 3.44 12.49
C SER A 178 -12.75 3.48 11.64
N TYR A 179 -12.60 3.10 10.38
CA TYR A 179 -13.70 2.95 9.42
C TYR A 179 -13.80 1.47 9.02
N ALA A 180 -15.03 0.99 8.93
CA ALA A 180 -15.35 -0.32 8.36
C ALA A 180 -16.60 -0.15 7.49
N TRP A 181 -16.64 -0.85 6.37
CA TRP A 181 -17.83 -0.94 5.55
C TRP A 181 -18.73 -2.07 6.06
N ARG A 182 -20.03 -1.85 6.08
CA ARG A 182 -21.01 -2.87 6.41
C ARG A 182 -22.32 -2.62 5.65
N VAL A 183 -22.86 -3.67 5.07
CA VAL A 183 -24.26 -3.69 4.62
C VAL A 183 -25.11 -4.19 5.79
N ASP A 184 -26.20 -3.51 6.08
CA ASP A 184 -27.16 -3.91 7.12
C ASP A 184 -28.01 -5.06 6.60
N ASP A 185 -28.02 -6.17 7.32
CA ASP A 185 -28.70 -7.42 6.91
C ASP A 185 -30.23 -7.24 6.80
N SER A 186 -30.80 -6.27 7.49
CA SER A 186 -32.26 -6.04 7.51
C SER A 186 -32.73 -5.08 6.40
N THR A 187 -31.92 -4.11 6.05
CA THR A 187 -32.26 -3.05 5.08
C THR A 187 -31.58 -3.22 3.73
N GLY A 188 -30.49 -4.00 3.66
CA GLY A 188 -29.63 -4.10 2.47
C GLY A 188 -28.83 -2.82 2.19
N VAL A 189 -28.88 -1.82 3.09
CA VAL A 189 -28.20 -0.53 2.89
C VAL A 189 -26.78 -0.59 3.46
N GLY A 190 -25.80 -0.20 2.63
CA GLY A 190 -24.41 -0.10 3.05
C GLY A 190 -24.11 1.19 3.80
N GLU A 191 -23.31 1.10 4.86
CA GLU A 191 -22.88 2.24 5.65
C GLU A 191 -21.43 2.16 6.13
N TRP A 192 -20.83 3.32 6.35
CA TRP A 192 -19.53 3.42 7.02
C TRP A 192 -19.69 3.40 8.54
N VAL A 193 -19.34 2.26 9.13
CA VAL A 193 -19.35 2.09 10.59
C VAL A 193 -18.07 2.64 11.19
N ARG A 194 -18.22 3.59 12.12
CA ARG A 194 -17.09 4.22 12.83
C ARG A 194 -16.98 3.63 14.23
N ARG A 195 -15.78 3.25 14.64
CA ARG A 195 -15.48 2.71 15.97
C ARG A 195 -14.16 3.30 16.48
N ALA A 196 -14.02 3.40 17.79
CA ALA A 196 -12.79 3.87 18.41
C ALA A 196 -11.60 2.97 18.01
N GLY A 197 -10.50 3.58 17.60
CA GLY A 197 -9.24 2.88 17.42
C GLY A 197 -8.74 2.31 18.75
N GLY A 198 -7.90 1.30 18.70
CA GLY A 198 -7.45 0.55 19.88
C GLY A 198 -8.52 -0.32 20.52
N SER A 199 -9.76 -0.33 19.98
CA SER A 199 -10.85 -1.20 20.43
C SER A 199 -10.92 -2.52 19.64
N GLY A 200 -11.82 -3.42 20.05
CA GLY A 200 -12.13 -4.64 19.32
C GLY A 200 -10.92 -5.54 19.12
N ARG A 201 -10.31 -5.96 20.24
CA ARG A 201 -9.21 -6.94 20.24
C ARG A 201 -9.63 -8.22 19.54
N GLU A 202 -8.77 -8.71 18.65
CA GLU A 202 -8.92 -9.96 17.94
C GLU A 202 -7.55 -10.61 17.76
N LEU A 203 -7.45 -11.92 18.00
CA LEU A 203 -6.22 -12.65 17.74
C LEU A 203 -6.14 -12.99 16.26
N ALA A 204 -5.14 -12.47 15.57
CA ALA A 204 -4.85 -12.81 14.18
C ALA A 204 -3.60 -13.69 14.10
N TRP A 205 -3.70 -14.80 13.35
CA TRP A 205 -2.60 -15.68 13.04
C TRP A 205 -1.97 -15.23 11.74
N PHE A 206 -0.79 -14.64 11.84
CA PHE A 206 0.01 -14.25 10.68
C PHE A 206 0.90 -15.40 10.23
N PRO A 207 1.34 -15.39 8.95
CA PRO A 207 2.36 -16.33 8.48
C PRO A 207 3.64 -16.25 9.31
N ASP A 208 4.36 -17.38 9.39
CA ASP A 208 5.68 -17.42 10.03
C ASP A 208 6.67 -16.44 9.35
N PRO A 209 7.58 -15.84 10.10
CA PRO A 209 7.88 -16.03 11.53
C PRO A 209 7.10 -15.08 12.46
N VAL A 210 6.06 -14.37 12.00
CA VAL A 210 5.34 -13.39 12.82
C VAL A 210 4.39 -14.08 13.80
N GLY A 211 3.63 -15.10 13.35
CA GLY A 211 2.73 -15.88 14.18
C GLY A 211 1.56 -15.09 14.78
N PRO A 212 0.96 -15.58 15.88
CA PRO A 212 -0.22 -14.96 16.47
C PRO A 212 0.07 -13.59 17.09
N ARG A 213 -0.81 -12.62 16.83
CA ARG A 213 -0.74 -11.26 17.39
C ARG A 213 -2.13 -10.75 17.76
N ASP A 214 -2.21 -10.02 18.86
CA ASP A 214 -3.37 -9.21 19.17
C ASP A 214 -3.48 -8.06 18.17
N CYS A 215 -4.62 -7.99 17.49
CA CYS A 215 -4.93 -6.95 16.52
C CYS A 215 -6.09 -6.09 17.02
N TYR A 216 -6.03 -4.80 16.70
CA TYR A 216 -7.02 -3.81 17.13
C TYR A 216 -7.48 -2.97 15.96
N ARG A 217 -8.71 -2.45 16.05
CA ARG A 217 -9.20 -1.43 15.11
C ARG A 217 -8.28 -0.24 15.12
N ALA A 218 -8.04 0.32 13.94
CA ALA A 218 -7.23 1.53 13.80
C ALA A 218 -7.70 2.32 12.56
N ALA A 219 -7.35 3.58 12.47
CA ALA A 219 -7.66 4.45 11.34
C ALA A 219 -6.79 4.07 10.12
N LEU A 220 -7.14 2.98 9.44
CA LEU A 220 -6.43 2.41 8.30
C LEU A 220 -7.18 2.70 6.99
N PRO A 221 -6.49 2.96 5.87
CA PRO A 221 -7.13 3.25 4.59
C PRO A 221 -7.61 2.01 3.84
N ASP A 222 -7.17 0.80 4.21
CA ASP A 222 -7.51 -0.44 3.53
C ASP A 222 -9.02 -0.61 3.28
N PRO A 223 -9.94 -0.38 4.26
CA PRO A 223 -11.37 -0.53 4.00
C PRO A 223 -11.92 0.43 2.93
N VAL A 224 -11.39 1.65 2.88
CA VAL A 224 -11.83 2.66 1.89
C VAL A 224 -11.38 2.24 0.49
N LEU A 225 -10.11 1.87 0.33
CA LEU A 225 -9.56 1.44 -0.96
C LEU A 225 -10.17 0.12 -1.45
N LEU A 226 -10.46 -0.81 -0.53
CA LEU A 226 -11.10 -2.07 -0.88
C LEU A 226 -12.56 -1.89 -1.27
N HIS A 227 -13.30 -1.01 -0.60
CA HIS A 227 -14.69 -0.75 -0.97
C HIS A 227 -14.79 -0.10 -2.37
N HIS A 228 -13.85 0.76 -2.75
CA HIS A 228 -13.77 1.27 -4.11
C HIS A 228 -13.51 0.15 -5.15
N ALA A 229 -12.55 -0.73 -4.86
CA ALA A 229 -12.19 -1.81 -5.77
C ALA A 229 -13.24 -2.93 -5.85
N LEU A 230 -13.98 -3.16 -4.76
CA LEU A 230 -14.91 -4.27 -4.57
C LEU A 230 -16.22 -3.77 -3.92
N PRO A 231 -17.02 -2.98 -4.63
CA PRO A 231 -18.17 -2.25 -4.05
C PRO A 231 -19.34 -3.15 -3.61
N THR A 232 -19.40 -4.39 -4.07
CA THR A 232 -20.48 -5.34 -3.77
C THR A 232 -20.30 -6.10 -2.45
N ILE A 233 -19.13 -5.96 -1.80
CA ILE A 233 -18.84 -6.70 -0.55
C ILE A 233 -19.69 -6.17 0.60
N GLY A 234 -20.32 -7.10 1.32
CA GLY A 234 -21.20 -6.79 2.46
C GLY A 234 -20.44 -6.24 3.68
N ARG A 235 -19.18 -6.66 3.90
CA ARG A 235 -18.39 -6.20 5.04
C ARG A 235 -16.90 -6.13 4.76
N ILE A 236 -16.29 -4.98 5.10
CA ILE A 236 -14.83 -4.79 4.98
C ILE A 236 -14.29 -4.22 6.29
N THR A 237 -13.29 -4.89 6.87
CA THR A 237 -12.62 -4.41 8.10
C THR A 237 -11.10 -4.46 7.97
N ALA A 238 -10.42 -3.58 8.71
CA ALA A 238 -8.97 -3.63 8.83
C ALA A 238 -8.52 -3.45 10.29
N ARG A 239 -7.45 -4.15 10.67
CA ARG A 239 -6.85 -4.11 12.00
C ARG A 239 -5.32 -4.04 11.89
N VAL A 240 -4.70 -3.53 12.95
CA VAL A 240 -3.24 -3.53 13.10
C VAL A 240 -2.84 -4.28 14.37
N ALA A 241 -1.78 -5.05 14.26
CA ALA A 241 -1.17 -5.70 15.42
C ALA A 241 -0.55 -4.63 16.34
N ALA A 242 -0.89 -4.69 17.61
CA ALA A 242 -0.39 -3.78 18.63
C ALA A 242 -0.36 -4.45 20.01
N THR A 243 0.55 -4.00 20.86
CA THR A 243 0.59 -4.40 22.25
C THR A 243 -0.42 -3.58 23.08
N ARG A 244 -0.71 -4.05 24.30
CA ARG A 244 -1.50 -3.26 25.26
C ARG A 244 -0.86 -1.90 25.54
N ARG A 245 0.49 -1.86 25.58
CA ARG A 245 1.25 -0.63 25.77
C ARG A 245 1.02 0.34 24.61
N ASP A 246 1.15 -0.12 23.36
CA ASP A 246 0.94 0.72 22.17
C ASP A 246 -0.45 1.37 22.19
N ARG A 247 -1.49 0.61 22.57
CA ARG A 247 -2.85 1.11 22.72
C ARG A 247 -2.97 2.23 23.76
N LEU A 248 -2.38 2.02 24.94
CA LEU A 248 -2.47 2.98 26.04
C LEU A 248 -1.67 4.25 25.75
N THR A 249 -0.57 4.12 25.02
CA THR A 249 0.30 5.26 24.66
C THR A 249 -0.09 5.91 23.34
N ALA A 250 -1.01 5.35 22.56
CA ALA A 250 -1.41 5.89 21.25
C ALA A 250 -1.85 7.38 21.25
N PRO A 251 -2.50 7.92 22.30
CA PRO A 251 -2.79 9.35 22.39
C PRO A 251 -1.53 10.22 22.66
N LEU A 252 -0.45 9.61 23.14
CA LEU A 252 0.78 10.30 23.52
C LEU A 252 1.77 10.36 22.34
N PRO A 253 2.74 11.28 22.34
CA PRO A 253 3.84 11.27 21.39
C PRO A 253 4.65 9.97 21.46
N MET A 254 5.03 9.43 20.31
CA MET A 254 5.93 8.28 20.22
C MET A 254 7.36 8.72 20.61
N LEU A 255 7.85 8.26 21.75
CA LEU A 255 9.16 8.64 22.28
C LEU A 255 10.31 7.87 21.63
N LEU A 256 10.07 6.61 21.24
CA LEU A 256 11.09 5.71 20.67
C LEU A 256 10.58 5.16 19.34
N PRO A 257 10.85 5.84 18.22
CA PRO A 257 10.50 5.31 16.90
C PRO A 257 11.37 4.09 16.57
N PRO A 258 10.84 3.10 15.80
CA PRO A 258 11.62 1.96 15.39
C PRO A 258 12.75 2.36 14.45
N HIS A 259 13.77 1.49 14.37
CA HIS A 259 14.86 1.67 13.43
C HIS A 259 14.38 1.67 11.97
N VAL A 260 15.08 2.39 11.10
CA VAL A 260 14.73 2.51 9.65
C VAL A 260 14.75 1.17 8.91
N GLU A 261 15.52 0.21 9.38
CA GLU A 261 15.51 -1.15 8.80
C GLU A 261 14.24 -1.92 9.14
N GLY A 262 13.58 -1.57 10.25
CA GLY A 262 12.38 -2.24 10.73
C GLY A 262 12.63 -3.73 11.08
N GLY A 263 11.60 -4.38 11.56
CA GLY A 263 11.54 -5.84 11.76
C GLY A 263 10.77 -6.54 10.64
N THR A 264 10.60 -7.84 10.78
CA THR A 264 9.68 -8.61 9.96
C THR A 264 8.25 -8.20 10.28
N GLY A 265 7.47 -7.95 9.24
CA GLY A 265 6.05 -7.71 9.30
C GLY A 265 5.29 -8.77 8.52
N ALA A 266 3.98 -8.76 8.66
CA ALA A 266 3.10 -9.64 7.92
C ALA A 266 1.75 -8.99 7.62
N ILE A 267 1.12 -9.49 6.58
CA ILE A 267 -0.27 -9.22 6.21
C ILE A 267 -1.02 -10.55 6.30
N ARG A 268 -2.24 -10.50 6.78
CA ARG A 268 -3.23 -11.56 6.68
C ARG A 268 -4.51 -10.97 6.11
N VAL A 269 -5.01 -11.59 5.07
CA VAL A 269 -6.30 -11.26 4.47
C VAL A 269 -7.18 -12.50 4.55
N GLU A 270 -8.38 -12.32 5.04
CA GLU A 270 -9.42 -13.34 5.07
C GLU A 270 -10.60 -12.89 4.22
N VAL A 271 -10.96 -13.71 3.27
CA VAL A 271 -12.10 -13.51 2.37
C VAL A 271 -13.12 -14.59 2.66
N ARG A 272 -14.35 -14.21 2.93
CA ARG A 272 -15.49 -15.11 3.15
C ARG A 272 -16.54 -14.86 2.10
N GLY A 273 -17.14 -15.92 1.62
CA GLY A 273 -18.14 -15.84 0.58
C GLY A 273 -18.64 -17.20 0.17
N ARG A 274 -19.16 -17.31 -1.06
CA ARG A 274 -19.74 -18.52 -1.61
C ARG A 274 -19.01 -18.98 -2.86
N ARG A 275 -18.90 -20.30 -3.00
CA ARG A 275 -18.53 -21.01 -4.23
C ARG A 275 -19.65 -21.99 -4.56
N GLY A 276 -20.43 -21.70 -5.60
CA GLY A 276 -21.72 -22.34 -5.82
C GLY A 276 -22.64 -22.11 -4.62
N THR A 277 -23.16 -23.18 -4.05
CA THR A 277 -24.01 -23.13 -2.85
C THR A 277 -23.26 -23.22 -1.53
N ALA A 278 -21.97 -23.52 -1.55
CA ALA A 278 -21.16 -23.73 -0.35
C ALA A 278 -20.54 -22.42 0.15
N ALA A 279 -20.71 -22.11 1.46
CA ALA A 279 -19.95 -21.06 2.10
C ALA A 279 -18.47 -21.48 2.19
N ALA A 280 -17.55 -20.60 1.88
CA ALA A 280 -16.13 -20.87 1.86
C ALA A 280 -15.32 -19.70 2.47
N VAL A 281 -14.10 -20.00 2.91
CA VAL A 281 -13.15 -19.03 3.44
C VAL A 281 -11.82 -19.23 2.74
N ALA A 282 -11.21 -18.15 2.30
CA ALA A 282 -9.83 -18.11 1.83
C ALA A 282 -9.00 -17.21 2.73
N VAL A 283 -7.81 -17.68 3.10
CA VAL A 283 -6.85 -16.90 3.88
C VAL A 283 -5.55 -16.77 3.09
N LEU A 284 -5.18 -15.53 2.81
CA LEU A 284 -3.94 -15.18 2.13
C LEU A 284 -3.05 -14.38 3.06
N GLY A 285 -1.75 -14.49 2.88
CA GLY A 285 -0.81 -13.74 3.68
C GLY A 285 0.50 -13.45 2.96
N ALA A 286 1.23 -12.50 3.48
CA ALA A 286 2.58 -12.19 3.04
C ALA A 286 3.45 -11.83 4.25
N THR A 287 4.72 -12.21 4.22
CA THR A 287 5.71 -11.83 5.21
C THR A 287 6.89 -11.14 4.56
N GLY A 288 7.57 -10.31 5.32
CA GLY A 288 8.76 -9.63 4.86
C GLY A 288 9.08 -8.39 5.68
N ARG A 289 10.05 -7.63 5.24
CA ARG A 289 10.33 -6.30 5.80
C ARG A 289 9.38 -5.29 5.15
N PRO A 290 8.45 -4.64 5.88
CA PRO A 290 7.41 -3.81 5.27
C PRO A 290 7.95 -2.69 4.38
N ALA A 291 9.08 -2.05 4.74
CA ALA A 291 9.69 -1.01 3.92
C ALA A 291 10.24 -1.54 2.59
N MET A 292 10.77 -2.77 2.57
CA MET A 292 11.26 -3.41 1.34
C MET A 292 10.09 -3.82 0.45
N ALA A 293 9.08 -4.46 1.04
CA ALA A 293 7.88 -4.87 0.31
C ALA A 293 7.15 -3.65 -0.30
N ALA A 294 6.97 -2.57 0.48
CA ALA A 294 6.40 -1.32 -0.02
C ALA A 294 7.21 -0.73 -1.18
N ALA A 295 8.54 -0.82 -1.11
CA ALA A 295 9.39 -0.31 -2.18
C ALA A 295 9.29 -1.14 -3.46
N ILE A 296 9.20 -2.46 -3.36
CA ILE A 296 9.00 -3.35 -4.50
C ILE A 296 7.63 -3.04 -5.15
N VAL A 297 6.57 -2.97 -4.35
CA VAL A 297 5.22 -2.65 -4.83
C VAL A 297 5.20 -1.31 -5.56
N ALA A 298 5.75 -0.25 -4.95
CA ALA A 298 5.75 1.09 -5.54
C ALA A 298 6.60 1.17 -6.82
N ALA A 299 7.77 0.53 -6.84
CA ALA A 299 8.64 0.49 -8.03
C ALA A 299 7.96 -0.25 -9.19
N THR A 300 7.40 -1.44 -8.95
CA THR A 300 6.65 -2.18 -9.96
C THR A 300 5.45 -1.38 -10.46
N THR A 301 4.75 -0.68 -9.55
CA THR A 301 3.59 0.14 -9.92
C THR A 301 4.00 1.27 -10.87
N VAL A 302 5.03 2.07 -10.53
CA VAL A 302 5.42 3.21 -11.36
C VAL A 302 5.91 2.77 -12.74
N GLU A 303 6.64 1.67 -12.84
CA GLU A 303 7.07 1.10 -14.12
C GLU A 303 5.88 0.65 -14.98
N ARG A 304 4.84 0.07 -14.37
CA ARG A 304 3.61 -0.28 -15.09
C ARG A 304 2.86 0.95 -15.59
N LEU A 305 2.79 2.01 -14.77
CA LEU A 305 2.15 3.27 -15.19
C LEU A 305 2.89 3.90 -16.37
N LEU A 306 4.22 3.95 -16.32
CA LEU A 306 5.05 4.43 -17.43
C LEU A 306 4.88 3.60 -18.71
N ALA A 307 4.72 2.29 -18.58
CA ALA A 307 4.47 1.39 -19.69
C ALA A 307 3.00 1.39 -20.18
N GLY A 308 2.11 2.21 -19.62
CA GLY A 308 0.69 2.23 -19.94
C GLY A 308 -0.08 0.96 -19.53
N ARG A 309 0.51 0.13 -18.65
CA ARG A 309 -0.08 -1.15 -18.19
C ARG A 309 -0.91 -0.96 -16.92
N HIS A 310 -1.90 -0.10 -16.98
CA HIS A 310 -2.86 0.17 -15.90
C HIS A 310 -4.31 0.00 -16.39
N ARG A 311 -5.23 -0.26 -15.48
CA ARG A 311 -6.66 -0.50 -15.79
C ARG A 311 -7.50 0.76 -15.73
N VAL A 312 -7.06 1.76 -14.98
CA VAL A 312 -7.81 3.00 -14.73
C VAL A 312 -7.01 4.20 -15.20
N ALA A 313 -7.59 4.99 -16.12
CA ALA A 313 -7.03 6.26 -16.59
C ALA A 313 -7.49 7.38 -15.65
N GLY A 314 -7.06 7.33 -14.38
CA GLY A 314 -7.47 8.23 -13.33
C GLY A 314 -6.88 7.78 -12.00
N MET A 315 -7.47 8.23 -10.90
CA MET A 315 -6.99 7.88 -9.55
C MET A 315 -7.76 6.68 -9.01
N ALA A 316 -7.02 5.66 -8.57
CA ALA A 316 -7.59 4.47 -7.96
C ALA A 316 -6.66 3.83 -6.91
N GLY A 317 -7.22 2.98 -6.05
CA GLY A 317 -6.46 2.07 -5.20
C GLY A 317 -5.65 1.06 -6.03
N LEU A 318 -4.55 0.54 -5.49
CA LEU A 318 -3.67 -0.36 -6.25
C LEU A 318 -4.41 -1.60 -6.79
N ALA A 319 -5.32 -2.20 -6.02
CA ALA A 319 -6.08 -3.38 -6.43
C ALA A 319 -7.03 -3.12 -7.62
N GLU A 320 -7.45 -1.90 -7.82
CA GLU A 320 -8.27 -1.45 -8.94
C GLU A 320 -7.39 -1.04 -10.14
N MET A 321 -6.23 -0.43 -9.85
CA MET A 321 -5.30 0.09 -10.85
C MET A 321 -4.63 -1.01 -11.69
N VAL A 322 -4.42 -2.20 -11.13
CA VAL A 322 -3.70 -3.29 -11.77
C VAL A 322 -4.51 -4.60 -11.75
N GLU A 323 -4.16 -5.55 -12.61
CA GLU A 323 -4.67 -6.92 -12.52
C GLU A 323 -3.90 -7.64 -11.39
N PRO A 324 -4.60 -8.14 -10.33
CA PRO A 324 -3.93 -8.61 -9.12
C PRO A 324 -2.97 -9.78 -9.33
N LEU A 325 -3.36 -10.81 -10.08
CA LEU A 325 -2.55 -12.03 -10.26
C LEU A 325 -1.27 -11.74 -11.07
N ALA A 326 -1.40 -11.04 -12.21
CA ALA A 326 -0.25 -10.68 -13.02
C ALA A 326 0.70 -9.76 -12.28
N PHE A 327 0.16 -8.82 -11.47
CA PHE A 327 0.99 -7.94 -10.66
C PHE A 327 1.73 -8.69 -9.54
N MET A 328 1.05 -9.62 -8.85
CA MET A 328 1.70 -10.45 -7.83
C MET A 328 2.80 -11.33 -8.40
N SER A 329 2.66 -11.83 -9.64
CA SER A 329 3.73 -12.57 -10.33
C SER A 329 4.97 -11.70 -10.53
N GLU A 330 4.81 -10.46 -11.00
CA GLU A 330 5.91 -9.50 -11.10
C GLU A 330 6.56 -9.16 -9.74
N LEU A 331 5.76 -9.11 -8.66
CA LEU A 331 6.29 -8.92 -7.30
C LEU A 331 7.11 -10.15 -6.84
N ALA A 332 6.66 -11.36 -7.18
CA ALA A 332 7.37 -12.61 -6.85
C ALA A 332 8.73 -12.70 -7.55
N GLU A 333 8.83 -12.28 -8.81
CA GLU A 333 10.09 -12.19 -9.57
C GLU A 333 11.09 -11.24 -8.87
N ARG A 334 10.60 -10.24 -8.14
CA ARG A 334 11.41 -9.31 -7.33
C ARG A 334 11.67 -9.78 -5.90
N GLY A 335 11.30 -11.04 -5.60
CA GLY A 335 11.54 -11.68 -4.30
C GLY A 335 10.49 -11.38 -3.22
N LEU A 336 9.32 -10.84 -3.58
CA LEU A 336 8.22 -10.68 -2.64
C LEU A 336 7.37 -11.96 -2.62
N GLN A 337 7.36 -12.66 -1.50
CA GLN A 337 6.60 -13.90 -1.34
C GLN A 337 5.23 -13.63 -0.71
N ALA A 338 4.18 -14.13 -1.36
CA ALA A 338 2.85 -14.26 -0.80
C ALA A 338 2.55 -15.75 -0.56
N SER A 339 1.90 -16.05 0.55
CA SER A 339 1.48 -17.41 0.92
C SER A 339 -0.04 -17.49 0.88
N ILE A 340 -0.54 -18.61 0.38
CA ILE A 340 -1.95 -18.95 0.39
C ILE A 340 -2.13 -20.00 1.48
N PHE A 341 -3.08 -19.78 2.37
CA PHE A 341 -3.50 -20.75 3.36
C PHE A 341 -4.92 -21.16 3.01
N GLU A 342 -5.09 -22.31 2.36
CA GLU A 342 -6.40 -22.92 2.21
C GLU A 342 -6.78 -23.53 3.55
N GLY A 343 -7.77 -22.96 4.22
CA GLY A 343 -8.40 -23.59 5.36
C GLY A 343 -9.30 -24.73 4.86
N GLU A 344 -8.88 -25.99 5.03
CA GLU A 344 -9.83 -27.09 4.99
C GLU A 344 -10.89 -26.87 6.08
N ARG A 345 -12.15 -26.89 5.70
CA ARG A 345 -13.23 -27.02 6.67
C ARG A 345 -13.11 -28.41 7.29
N GLY A 346 -12.90 -28.44 8.59
CA GLY A 346 -13.28 -29.64 9.33
C GLY A 346 -14.72 -29.96 9.00
N SER A 347 -14.94 -31.12 8.43
CA SER A 347 -16.30 -31.70 8.30
C SER A 347 -16.93 -31.62 9.68
N PRO A 348 -18.19 -31.17 9.82
CA PRO A 348 -18.92 -31.44 11.04
C PRO A 348 -19.11 -32.97 11.10
N GLU A 349 -18.27 -33.59 11.89
CA GLU A 349 -18.58 -34.97 12.28
C GLU A 349 -19.88 -34.98 13.07
N ALA A 350 -20.70 -35.92 12.72
CA ALA A 350 -22.06 -36.25 13.14
C ALA A 350 -22.31 -36.22 14.66
#